data_61c6aeb248c9d95668fe773259d10cc7
#
_entry.id   61c6aeb248c9d95668fe773259d10cc7
#
_cell.length_a   1.000
_cell.length_b   1.000
_cell.length_c   1.000
_cell.angle_alpha   90.00
_cell.angle_beta   90.00
_cell.angle_gamma   90.00
#
_symmetry.space_group_name_H-M   'P 1'
#
loop_
_entity.id
_entity.type
_entity.pdbx_description
1 polymer ?
#
loop_
_entity_poly.entity_id
_entity_poly.type
_entity_poly.pdbx_seq_one_letter_code
_entity_poly.pdbx_strand_id
1 'polypeptide(L)'
;VSLSKLLFLSKVLNFPVKDIVDIEKIEIPKRYLELKNKLIRSHTYGDEKRIGILEEMFDEIYENFYDRLPEEEQLLVEVLQVQLDVFSSRDVTYGLTLLEEYFHQILKKKKYSYNDLLIINLYFLCCAIGLEDKTYFEELSKKVLLYIDYSDNERIYLLERILIGILIQVKIEDYLIYTKVFREITESTNNFQHKPVIYAFEAKYYLKVEKDCKKTIFTLLFLPSINNESRNLLFNKENR
;
A
#
# COMPACT_ATOMS: atom_id res chain seq x y z
N VAL A 1 -26.78 -12.50 12.20
CA VAL A 1 -27.51 -13.75 11.90
C VAL A 1 -26.60 -14.62 11.06
N SER A 2 -26.39 -15.93 11.41
CA SER A 2 -25.52 -16.79 10.60
C SER A 2 -26.16 -17.11 9.23
N LEU A 3 -25.35 -17.30 8.19
CA LEU A 3 -25.79 -17.64 6.83
C LEU A 3 -26.70 -18.89 6.85
N SER A 4 -26.39 -19.87 7.70
CA SER A 4 -27.20 -21.09 7.88
C SER A 4 -28.61 -20.79 8.37
N LYS A 5 -28.79 -19.83 9.28
CA LYS A 5 -30.12 -19.38 9.74
C LYS A 5 -30.88 -18.64 8.64
N LEU A 6 -30.20 -17.83 7.83
CA LEU A 6 -30.82 -17.15 6.69
C LEU A 6 -31.27 -18.15 5.62
N LEU A 7 -30.45 -19.13 5.29
CA LEU A 7 -30.81 -20.22 4.36
C LEU A 7 -31.97 -21.07 4.89
N PHE A 8 -32.04 -21.33 6.19
CA PHE A 8 -33.17 -22.03 6.80
C PHE A 8 -34.44 -21.19 6.70
N LEU A 9 -34.39 -19.90 7.06
CA LEU A 9 -35.53 -19.00 6.94
C LEU A 9 -36.03 -18.87 5.49
N SER A 10 -35.12 -18.76 4.53
CA SER A 10 -35.43 -18.73 3.10
C SER A 10 -36.23 -19.96 2.65
N LYS A 11 -35.82 -21.15 3.11
CA LYS A 11 -36.54 -22.40 2.82
C LYS A 11 -37.93 -22.47 3.49
N VAL A 12 -37.99 -22.09 4.77
CA VAL A 12 -39.25 -22.14 5.54
C VAL A 12 -40.28 -21.15 5.00
N LEU A 13 -39.83 -19.95 4.65
CA LEU A 13 -40.73 -18.88 4.17
C LEU A 13 -40.98 -18.94 2.66
N ASN A 14 -40.28 -19.82 1.96
CA ASN A 14 -40.30 -19.91 0.49
C ASN A 14 -39.98 -18.57 -0.21
N PHE A 15 -39.06 -17.79 0.43
CA PHE A 15 -38.57 -16.51 -0.08
C PHE A 15 -37.08 -16.64 -0.43
N PRO A 16 -36.63 -16.12 -1.57
CA PRO A 16 -35.22 -16.07 -1.89
C PRO A 16 -34.44 -15.34 -0.80
N VAL A 17 -33.23 -15.82 -0.47
CA VAL A 17 -32.37 -15.18 0.55
C VAL A 17 -32.16 -13.69 0.26
N LYS A 18 -32.04 -13.31 -1.01
CA LYS A 18 -31.90 -11.93 -1.48
C LYS A 18 -33.08 -11.00 -1.07
N ASP A 19 -34.26 -11.57 -0.86
CA ASP A 19 -35.47 -10.82 -0.51
C ASP A 19 -35.71 -10.80 1.02
N ILE A 20 -35.04 -11.69 1.75
CA ILE A 20 -35.07 -11.73 3.23
C ILE A 20 -34.00 -10.80 3.82
N VAL A 21 -32.89 -10.71 3.14
CA VAL A 21 -31.83 -9.74 3.41
C VAL A 21 -32.09 -8.60 2.47
N ASP A 22 -32.72 -7.54 2.98
CA ASP A 22 -32.71 -6.24 2.32
C ASP A 22 -31.26 -5.75 2.34
N ILE A 23 -30.47 -6.36 1.48
CA ILE A 23 -29.22 -5.77 1.09
C ILE A 23 -29.66 -4.64 0.17
N GLU A 24 -30.04 -3.50 0.75
CA GLU A 24 -29.88 -2.27 0.01
C GLU A 24 -28.47 -2.38 -0.57
N LYS A 25 -28.39 -2.63 -1.87
CA LYS A 25 -27.14 -2.45 -2.60
C LYS A 25 -26.83 -0.98 -2.40
N ILE A 26 -26.00 -0.68 -1.40
CA ILE A 26 -25.46 0.66 -1.26
C ILE A 26 -24.71 0.87 -2.57
N GLU A 27 -25.38 1.55 -3.51
CA GLU A 27 -24.76 1.90 -4.78
C GLU A 27 -23.65 2.90 -4.43
N ILE A 28 -22.42 2.39 -4.51
CA ILE A 28 -21.25 3.24 -4.28
C ILE A 28 -21.22 4.28 -5.40
N PRO A 29 -21.23 5.59 -5.06
CA PRO A 29 -21.31 6.65 -6.06
C PRO A 29 -20.12 6.58 -7.05
N LYS A 30 -20.41 6.73 -8.34
CA LYS A 30 -19.39 6.66 -9.38
C LYS A 30 -18.27 7.68 -9.13
N ARG A 31 -18.62 8.89 -8.69
CA ARG A 31 -17.64 9.94 -8.38
C ARG A 31 -16.69 9.54 -7.26
N TYR A 32 -17.21 8.88 -6.20
CA TYR A 32 -16.37 8.32 -5.15
C TYR A 32 -15.39 7.28 -5.70
N LEU A 33 -15.84 6.36 -6.56
CA LEU A 33 -14.96 5.37 -7.18
C LEU A 33 -13.85 6.02 -8.03
N GLU A 34 -14.15 7.12 -8.72
CA GLU A 34 -13.15 7.89 -9.48
C GLU A 34 -12.09 8.50 -8.55
N LEU A 35 -12.51 9.08 -7.42
CA LEU A 35 -11.61 9.64 -6.41
C LEU A 35 -10.76 8.55 -5.75
N LYS A 36 -11.39 7.47 -5.28
CA LYS A 36 -10.71 6.30 -4.72
C LYS A 36 -9.62 5.77 -5.66
N ASN A 37 -9.96 5.56 -6.94
CA ASN A 37 -9.01 5.08 -7.93
C ASN A 37 -7.82 6.03 -8.11
N LYS A 38 -8.05 7.35 -8.09
CA LYS A 38 -6.99 8.35 -8.15
C LYS A 38 -6.10 8.29 -6.91
N LEU A 39 -6.69 8.25 -5.70
CA LEU A 39 -5.96 8.17 -4.44
C LEU A 39 -5.05 6.92 -4.39
N ILE A 40 -5.58 5.75 -4.79
CA ILE A 40 -4.82 4.50 -4.81
C ILE A 40 -3.65 4.56 -5.80
N ARG A 41 -3.81 5.21 -6.96
CA ARG A 41 -2.81 5.21 -8.04
C ARG A 41 -1.86 6.39 -8.02
N SER A 42 -2.18 7.45 -7.28
CA SER A 42 -1.36 8.66 -7.25
C SER A 42 -0.11 8.48 -6.38
N HIS A 43 0.99 9.04 -6.86
CA HIS A 43 2.25 9.13 -6.13
C HIS A 43 2.61 10.59 -5.94
N THR A 44 2.87 10.97 -4.70
CA THR A 44 3.21 12.36 -4.35
C THR A 44 4.64 12.71 -4.70
N TYR A 45 5.57 11.74 -4.61
CA TYR A 45 7.02 11.96 -4.71
C TYR A 45 7.56 13.09 -3.82
N GLY A 46 6.81 13.46 -2.76
CA GLY A 46 7.17 14.60 -1.89
C GLY A 46 6.85 15.97 -2.49
N ASP A 47 6.10 16.05 -3.59
CA ASP A 47 5.69 17.30 -4.22
C ASP A 47 4.45 17.87 -3.49
N GLU A 48 4.60 19.05 -2.89
CA GLU A 48 3.55 19.73 -2.11
C GLU A 48 2.26 19.98 -2.91
N LYS A 49 2.38 20.29 -4.23
CA LYS A 49 1.20 20.50 -5.06
C LYS A 49 0.41 19.21 -5.25
N ARG A 50 1.12 18.08 -5.40
CA ARG A 50 0.47 16.76 -5.51
C ARG A 50 -0.17 16.34 -4.20
N ILE A 51 0.46 16.65 -3.07
CA ILE A 51 -0.11 16.43 -1.74
C ILE A 51 -1.41 17.23 -1.62
N GLY A 52 -1.40 18.53 -1.90
CA GLY A 52 -2.60 19.37 -1.85
C GLY A 52 -3.74 18.88 -2.75
N ILE A 53 -3.45 18.36 -3.95
CA ILE A 53 -4.47 17.75 -4.82
C ILE A 53 -5.09 16.49 -4.17
N LEU A 54 -4.31 15.69 -3.44
CA LEU A 54 -4.86 14.52 -2.75
C LEU A 54 -5.69 14.94 -1.53
N GLU A 55 -5.27 15.97 -0.80
CA GLU A 55 -6.03 16.56 0.32
C GLU A 55 -7.40 17.06 -0.17
N GLU A 56 -7.45 17.82 -1.28
CA GLU A 56 -8.71 18.24 -1.89
C GLU A 56 -9.63 17.06 -2.26
N MET A 57 -9.07 15.92 -2.70
CA MET A 57 -9.85 14.72 -2.98
C MET A 57 -10.43 14.08 -1.71
N PHE A 58 -9.67 14.07 -0.61
CA PHE A 58 -10.18 13.60 0.68
C PHE A 58 -11.28 14.52 1.20
N ASP A 59 -11.12 15.85 1.11
CA ASP A 59 -12.15 16.82 1.48
C ASP A 59 -13.45 16.55 0.71
N GLU A 60 -13.36 16.36 -0.63
CA GLU A 60 -14.53 16.01 -1.45
C GLU A 60 -15.20 14.70 -0.99
N ILE A 61 -14.41 13.69 -0.58
CA ILE A 61 -14.96 12.41 -0.10
C ILE A 61 -15.67 12.61 1.25
N TYR A 62 -15.05 13.30 2.20
CA TYR A 62 -15.63 13.52 3.53
C TYR A 62 -16.89 14.37 3.48
N GLU A 63 -16.90 15.43 2.69
CA GLU A 63 -18.05 16.32 2.57
C GLU A 63 -19.26 15.68 1.88
N ASN A 64 -19.03 14.82 0.87
CA ASN A 64 -20.13 14.41 -0.02
C ASN A 64 -20.50 12.93 0.08
N PHE A 65 -19.59 12.05 0.54
CA PHE A 65 -19.78 10.61 0.40
C PHE A 65 -19.61 9.82 1.68
N TYR A 66 -18.66 10.19 2.54
CA TYR A 66 -18.14 9.37 3.64
C TYR A 66 -19.23 8.74 4.51
N ASP A 67 -20.18 9.52 5.02
CA ASP A 67 -21.24 9.04 5.92
C ASP A 67 -22.17 7.99 5.31
N ARG A 68 -22.19 7.88 3.97
CA ARG A 68 -23.03 6.95 3.22
C ARG A 68 -22.26 5.75 2.69
N LEU A 69 -20.94 5.71 2.91
CA LEU A 69 -20.11 4.59 2.50
C LEU A 69 -20.28 3.40 3.44
N PRO A 70 -20.16 2.15 2.93
CA PRO A 70 -20.00 0.97 3.78
C PRO A 70 -18.78 1.11 4.70
N GLU A 71 -18.83 0.51 5.89
CA GLU A 71 -17.74 0.56 6.88
C GLU A 71 -16.37 0.15 6.30
N GLU A 72 -16.34 -0.84 5.38
CA GLU A 72 -15.11 -1.26 4.71
C GLU A 72 -14.52 -0.16 3.83
N GLU A 73 -15.35 0.63 3.15
CA GLU A 73 -14.91 1.76 2.33
C GLU A 73 -14.53 2.97 3.19
N GLN A 74 -15.23 3.21 4.31
CA GLN A 74 -14.85 4.25 5.28
C GLN A 74 -13.46 3.97 5.83
N LEU A 75 -13.21 2.74 6.32
CA LEU A 75 -11.88 2.34 6.79
C LEU A 75 -10.80 2.49 5.72
N LEU A 76 -11.10 2.16 4.46
CA LEU A 76 -10.17 2.34 3.35
C LEU A 76 -9.77 3.82 3.20
N VAL A 77 -10.75 4.74 3.22
CA VAL A 77 -10.52 6.19 3.13
C VAL A 77 -9.66 6.67 4.29
N GLU A 78 -10.00 6.27 5.52
CA GLU A 78 -9.24 6.64 6.72
C GLU A 78 -7.78 6.18 6.67
N VAL A 79 -7.54 4.92 6.27
CA VAL A 79 -6.17 4.40 6.16
C VAL A 79 -5.38 5.13 5.09
N LEU A 80 -5.99 5.45 3.93
CA LEU A 80 -5.32 6.22 2.88
C LEU A 80 -5.00 7.65 3.33
N GLN A 81 -5.92 8.33 4.05
CA GLN A 81 -5.69 9.64 4.62
C GLN A 81 -4.52 9.61 5.59
N VAL A 82 -4.56 8.70 6.56
CA VAL A 82 -3.49 8.54 7.55
C VAL A 82 -2.13 8.23 6.89
N GLN A 83 -2.11 7.44 5.81
CA GLN A 83 -0.87 7.22 5.05
C GLN A 83 -0.34 8.52 4.43
N LEU A 84 -1.23 9.40 3.93
CA LEU A 84 -0.83 10.71 3.42
C LEU A 84 -0.28 11.59 4.53
N ASP A 85 -0.95 11.64 5.69
CA ASP A 85 -0.55 12.44 6.85
C ASP A 85 0.82 12.01 7.39
N VAL A 86 1.03 10.70 7.58
CA VAL A 86 2.32 10.14 7.99
C VAL A 86 3.41 10.45 6.96
N PHE A 87 3.10 10.37 5.68
CA PHE A 87 4.07 10.62 4.61
C PHE A 87 4.45 12.10 4.53
N SER A 88 3.48 13.02 4.59
CA SER A 88 3.67 14.46 4.43
C SER A 88 4.34 15.09 5.66
N SER A 89 3.86 14.74 6.85
CA SER A 89 4.39 15.29 8.12
C SER A 89 5.69 14.64 8.57
N ARG A 90 6.00 13.42 8.10
CA ARG A 90 7.07 12.56 8.63
C ARG A 90 6.88 12.18 10.11
N ASP A 91 5.66 12.25 10.60
CA ASP A 91 5.29 11.91 11.97
C ASP A 91 4.49 10.60 12.00
N VAL A 92 5.06 9.57 12.62
CA VAL A 92 4.43 8.25 12.74
C VAL A 92 3.24 8.24 13.69
N THR A 93 3.09 9.25 14.56
CA THR A 93 2.00 9.31 15.54
C THR A 93 0.63 9.30 14.87
N TYR A 94 0.48 9.88 13.69
CA TYR A 94 -0.76 9.81 12.92
C TYR A 94 -1.16 8.37 12.57
N GLY A 95 -0.18 7.48 12.34
CA GLY A 95 -0.45 6.08 12.03
C GLY A 95 -0.68 5.18 13.23
N LEU A 96 -0.17 5.55 14.41
CA LEU A 96 -0.17 4.67 15.58
C LEU A 96 -1.57 4.30 16.04
N THR A 97 -2.53 5.22 16.07
CA THR A 97 -3.90 4.96 16.51
C THR A 97 -4.55 3.84 15.68
N LEU A 98 -4.47 3.92 14.36
CA LEU A 98 -4.99 2.87 13.47
C LEU A 98 -4.24 1.53 13.63
N LEU A 99 -2.92 1.59 13.79
CA LEU A 99 -2.13 0.38 14.01
C LEU A 99 -2.47 -0.27 15.35
N GLU A 100 -2.63 0.47 16.43
CA GLU A 100 -3.05 -0.04 17.74
C GLU A 100 -4.42 -0.71 17.67
N GLU A 101 -5.37 -0.14 16.94
CA GLU A 101 -6.74 -0.65 16.84
C GLU A 101 -6.82 -1.95 16.01
N TYR A 102 -6.19 -1.99 14.85
CA TYR A 102 -6.42 -3.06 13.87
C TYR A 102 -5.28 -4.07 13.74
N PHE A 103 -4.02 -3.68 14.03
CA PHE A 103 -2.86 -4.46 13.65
C PHE A 103 -2.77 -5.81 14.35
N HIS A 104 -3.10 -5.87 15.64
CA HIS A 104 -3.10 -7.13 16.39
C HIS A 104 -4.09 -8.17 15.87
N GLN A 105 -5.20 -7.73 15.29
CA GLN A 105 -6.18 -8.62 14.67
C GLN A 105 -5.65 -9.16 13.33
N ILE A 106 -4.99 -8.29 12.56
CA ILE A 106 -4.41 -8.62 11.25
C ILE A 106 -3.32 -9.70 11.41
N LEU A 107 -2.45 -9.58 12.41
CA LEU A 107 -1.39 -10.55 12.66
C LEU A 107 -1.91 -11.97 12.88
N LYS A 108 -3.11 -12.13 13.45
CA LYS A 108 -3.75 -13.43 13.70
C LYS A 108 -4.44 -14.03 12.48
N LYS A 109 -4.66 -13.24 11.41
CA LYS A 109 -5.38 -13.70 10.21
C LYS A 109 -4.51 -14.64 9.38
N LYS A 110 -5.15 -15.67 8.84
CA LYS A 110 -4.52 -16.58 7.85
C LYS A 110 -4.55 -16.02 6.44
N LYS A 111 -5.54 -15.18 6.13
CA LYS A 111 -5.71 -14.50 4.84
C LYS A 111 -5.98 -13.03 5.08
N TYR A 112 -5.38 -12.18 4.27
CA TYR A 112 -5.54 -10.73 4.32
C TYR A 112 -6.56 -10.27 3.28
N SER A 113 -7.49 -9.41 3.71
CA SER A 113 -8.33 -8.61 2.84
C SER A 113 -7.51 -7.46 2.21
N TYR A 114 -8.14 -6.69 1.33
CA TYR A 114 -7.52 -5.49 0.78
C TYR A 114 -7.19 -4.46 1.89
N ASN A 115 -8.14 -4.23 2.81
CA ASN A 115 -7.93 -3.30 3.94
C ASN A 115 -6.84 -3.78 4.90
N ASP A 116 -6.73 -5.10 5.12
CA ASP A 116 -5.62 -5.64 5.91
C ASP A 116 -4.26 -5.33 5.26
N LEU A 117 -4.16 -5.45 3.94
CA LEU A 117 -2.95 -5.09 3.20
C LEU A 117 -2.68 -3.59 3.23
N LEU A 118 -3.72 -2.73 3.22
CA LEU A 118 -3.57 -1.28 3.40
C LEU A 118 -2.97 -0.94 4.77
N ILE A 119 -3.46 -1.58 5.83
CA ILE A 119 -2.95 -1.36 7.19
C ILE A 119 -1.52 -1.91 7.33
N ILE A 120 -1.20 -3.04 6.69
CA ILE A 120 0.17 -3.55 6.59
C ILE A 120 1.06 -2.55 5.83
N ASN A 121 0.56 -1.93 4.76
CA ASN A 121 1.31 -0.87 4.06
C ASN A 121 1.57 0.35 4.96
N LEU A 122 0.58 0.76 5.77
CA LEU A 122 0.77 1.81 6.78
C LEU A 122 1.88 1.43 7.78
N TYR A 123 1.89 0.18 8.27
CA TYR A 123 2.96 -0.30 9.14
C TYR A 123 4.34 -0.19 8.47
N PHE A 124 4.49 -0.64 7.22
CA PHE A 124 5.75 -0.51 6.49
C PHE A 124 6.16 0.96 6.26
N LEU A 125 5.19 1.83 5.99
CA LEU A 125 5.43 3.27 5.87
C LEU A 125 5.95 3.86 7.19
N CYS A 126 5.30 3.54 8.31
CA CYS A 126 5.74 3.96 9.65
C CYS A 126 7.15 3.42 9.95
N CYS A 127 7.45 2.15 9.62
CA CYS A 127 8.79 1.59 9.74
C CYS A 127 9.83 2.35 8.91
N ALA A 128 9.45 2.81 7.71
CA ALA A 128 10.34 3.55 6.83
C ALA A 128 10.63 4.97 7.34
N ILE A 129 9.67 5.59 8.02
CA ILE A 129 9.81 6.96 8.56
C ILE A 129 10.54 6.97 9.90
N GLY A 130 10.25 6.04 10.81
CA GLY A 130 10.95 6.03 12.09
C GLY A 130 10.29 5.23 13.20
N LEU A 131 9.32 4.36 12.90
CA LEU A 131 8.75 3.46 13.91
C LEU A 131 9.84 2.60 14.55
N GLU A 132 9.91 2.59 15.88
CA GLU A 132 10.94 1.86 16.63
C GLU A 132 10.64 0.36 16.65
N ASP A 133 9.39 -0.02 16.91
CA ASP A 133 8.98 -1.43 16.97
C ASP A 133 8.78 -2.01 15.55
N LYS A 134 9.73 -2.84 15.15
CA LYS A 134 9.75 -3.55 13.86
C LYS A 134 9.66 -5.07 14.03
N THR A 135 9.14 -5.54 15.15
CA THR A 135 9.09 -6.98 15.50
C THR A 135 8.47 -7.83 14.39
N TYR A 136 7.43 -7.35 13.73
CA TYR A 136 6.69 -8.12 12.72
C TYR A 136 7.18 -7.88 11.28
N PHE A 137 8.21 -7.05 11.10
CA PHE A 137 8.65 -6.62 9.79
C PHE A 137 9.09 -7.79 8.88
N GLU A 138 9.95 -8.69 9.39
CA GLU A 138 10.49 -9.81 8.60
C GLU A 138 9.40 -10.84 8.23
N GLU A 139 8.48 -11.13 9.15
CA GLU A 139 7.38 -12.06 8.89
C GLU A 139 6.44 -11.51 7.83
N LEU A 140 5.99 -10.27 8.01
CA LEU A 140 5.05 -9.61 7.10
C LEU A 140 5.64 -9.38 5.73
N SER A 141 6.92 -9.00 5.62
CA SER A 141 7.58 -8.80 4.33
C SER A 141 7.60 -10.06 3.46
N LYS A 142 7.69 -11.23 4.06
CA LYS A 142 7.59 -12.53 3.36
C LYS A 142 6.14 -12.90 3.06
N LYS A 143 5.25 -12.68 4.03
CA LYS A 143 3.85 -13.08 3.94
C LYS A 143 3.07 -12.31 2.88
N VAL A 144 3.33 -11.02 2.72
CA VAL A 144 2.65 -10.19 1.70
C VAL A 144 2.92 -10.66 0.27
N LEU A 145 4.06 -11.28 -0.01
CA LEU A 145 4.39 -11.83 -1.33
C LEU A 145 3.45 -12.98 -1.75
N LEU A 146 2.77 -13.63 -0.80
CA LEU A 146 1.78 -14.68 -1.07
C LEU A 146 0.46 -14.10 -1.64
N TYR A 147 0.29 -12.79 -1.62
CA TYR A 147 -0.93 -12.09 -2.07
C TYR A 147 -0.79 -11.46 -3.45
N ILE A 148 0.29 -11.77 -4.17
CA ILE A 148 0.46 -11.34 -5.56
C ILE A 148 -0.61 -12.04 -6.41
N ASP A 149 -1.50 -11.24 -6.97
CA ASP A 149 -2.56 -11.68 -7.88
C ASP A 149 -2.65 -10.71 -9.05
N TYR A 150 -2.14 -11.11 -10.19
CA TYR A 150 -2.09 -10.28 -11.39
C TYR A 150 -3.46 -10.02 -12.03
N SER A 151 -4.51 -10.71 -11.57
CA SER A 151 -5.89 -10.45 -11.99
C SER A 151 -6.55 -9.30 -11.22
N ASP A 152 -6.00 -8.91 -10.07
CA ASP A 152 -6.49 -7.84 -9.20
C ASP A 152 -5.59 -6.59 -9.29
N ASN A 153 -5.97 -5.67 -10.17
CA ASN A 153 -5.20 -4.44 -10.41
C ASN A 153 -5.06 -3.55 -9.16
N GLU A 154 -6.09 -3.42 -8.34
CA GLU A 154 -6.02 -2.58 -7.13
C GLU A 154 -5.03 -3.16 -6.14
N ARG A 155 -5.06 -4.48 -5.95
CA ARG A 155 -4.13 -5.20 -5.07
C ARG A 155 -2.69 -5.09 -5.57
N ILE A 156 -2.46 -5.19 -6.87
CA ILE A 156 -1.13 -5.07 -7.46
C ILE A 156 -0.54 -3.67 -7.22
N TYR A 157 -1.30 -2.60 -7.40
CA TYR A 157 -0.84 -1.24 -7.08
C TYR A 157 -0.48 -1.08 -5.60
N LEU A 158 -1.26 -1.69 -4.70
CA LEU A 158 -0.97 -1.69 -3.27
C LEU A 158 0.32 -2.47 -2.96
N LEU A 159 0.51 -3.63 -3.59
CA LEU A 159 1.72 -4.44 -3.41
C LEU A 159 2.98 -3.74 -3.90
N GLU A 160 2.90 -2.94 -4.97
CA GLU A 160 4.02 -2.07 -5.40
C GLU A 160 4.45 -1.10 -4.29
N ARG A 161 3.49 -0.46 -3.61
CA ARG A 161 3.78 0.45 -2.48
C ARG A 161 4.38 -0.30 -1.30
N ILE A 162 3.83 -1.47 -0.96
CA ILE A 162 4.35 -2.33 0.09
C ILE A 162 5.79 -2.73 -0.20
N LEU A 163 6.12 -3.13 -1.43
CA LEU A 163 7.48 -3.49 -1.83
C LEU A 163 8.47 -2.33 -1.69
N ILE A 164 8.06 -1.10 -1.97
CA ILE A 164 8.88 0.10 -1.71
C ILE A 164 9.17 0.24 -0.22
N GLY A 165 8.14 0.14 0.63
CA GLY A 165 8.29 0.18 2.09
C GLY A 165 9.23 -0.90 2.63
N ILE A 166 9.12 -2.11 2.08
CA ILE A 166 10.01 -3.24 2.42
C ILE A 166 11.46 -2.93 2.01
N LEU A 167 11.69 -2.53 0.75
CA LEU A 167 13.01 -2.26 0.21
C LEU A 167 13.77 -1.17 0.98
N ILE A 168 13.05 -0.19 1.55
CA ILE A 168 13.67 0.86 2.37
C ILE A 168 14.27 0.28 3.68
N GLN A 169 13.73 -0.82 4.20
CA GLN A 169 14.06 -1.33 5.54
C GLN A 169 14.84 -2.65 5.54
N VAL A 170 14.67 -3.51 4.53
CA VAL A 170 15.41 -4.79 4.46
C VAL A 170 16.92 -4.57 4.36
N LYS A 171 17.67 -5.61 4.72
CA LYS A 171 19.13 -5.62 4.54
C LYS A 171 19.49 -5.53 3.07
N ILE A 172 20.64 -4.94 2.78
CA ILE A 172 21.09 -4.75 1.39
C ILE A 172 21.25 -6.09 0.67
N GLU A 173 21.62 -7.13 1.38
CA GLU A 173 21.80 -8.50 0.86
C GLU A 173 20.50 -9.06 0.28
N ASP A 174 19.35 -8.63 0.79
CA ASP A 174 18.03 -9.10 0.38
C ASP A 174 17.41 -8.27 -0.77
N TYR A 175 18.04 -7.17 -1.19
CA TYR A 175 17.48 -6.27 -2.20
C TYR A 175 17.08 -7.00 -3.49
N LEU A 176 17.94 -7.90 -4.00
CA LEU A 176 17.65 -8.60 -5.26
C LEU A 176 16.43 -9.52 -5.17
N ILE A 177 16.08 -10.03 -3.99
CA ILE A 177 14.89 -10.85 -3.79
C ILE A 177 13.63 -10.02 -4.08
N TYR A 178 13.53 -8.83 -3.47
CA TYR A 178 12.37 -7.97 -3.59
C TYR A 178 12.34 -7.19 -4.91
N THR A 179 13.50 -6.74 -5.43
CA THR A 179 13.54 -6.04 -6.73
C THR A 179 13.18 -6.97 -7.87
N LYS A 180 13.50 -8.28 -7.80
CA LYS A 180 13.06 -9.26 -8.79
C LYS A 180 11.54 -9.34 -8.85
N VAL A 181 10.87 -9.52 -7.71
CA VAL A 181 9.41 -9.56 -7.62
C VAL A 181 8.80 -8.25 -8.10
N PHE A 182 9.38 -7.12 -7.70
CA PHE A 182 8.90 -5.81 -8.11
C PHE A 182 9.01 -5.61 -9.63
N ARG A 183 10.08 -6.10 -10.24
CA ARG A 183 10.26 -6.08 -11.69
C ARG A 183 9.20 -6.92 -12.41
N GLU A 184 8.94 -8.14 -11.94
CA GLU A 184 7.90 -9.01 -12.49
C GLU A 184 6.52 -8.33 -12.44
N ILE A 185 6.16 -7.68 -11.33
CA ILE A 185 4.93 -6.90 -11.20
C ILE A 185 4.91 -5.74 -12.21
N THR A 186 5.98 -4.93 -12.25
CA THR A 186 6.10 -3.76 -13.13
C THR A 186 5.96 -4.15 -14.61
N GLU A 187 6.52 -5.28 -15.03
CA GLU A 187 6.45 -5.78 -16.39
C GLU A 187 5.07 -6.34 -16.73
N SER A 188 4.44 -7.09 -15.81
CA SER A 188 3.13 -7.69 -16.04
C SER A 188 2.00 -6.63 -16.09
N THR A 189 2.13 -5.55 -15.33
CA THR A 189 1.15 -4.46 -15.29
C THR A 189 1.42 -3.35 -16.30
N ASN A 190 2.57 -3.37 -16.98
CA ASN A 190 3.10 -2.25 -17.78
C ASN A 190 3.20 -0.92 -16.98
N ASN A 191 3.34 -1.00 -15.66
CA ASN A 191 3.47 0.15 -14.78
C ASN A 191 4.94 0.50 -14.54
N PHE A 192 5.55 1.21 -15.47
CA PHE A 192 6.99 1.48 -15.46
C PHE A 192 7.43 2.64 -14.59
N GLN A 193 6.51 3.32 -13.90
CA GLN A 193 6.84 4.50 -13.06
C GLN A 193 7.81 4.18 -11.91
N HIS A 194 7.84 2.92 -11.45
CA HIS A 194 8.72 2.49 -10.36
C HIS A 194 10.06 1.88 -10.81
N LYS A 195 10.31 1.76 -12.12
CA LYS A 195 11.61 1.27 -12.61
C LYS A 195 12.82 2.00 -12.01
N PRO A 196 12.79 3.34 -11.83
CA PRO A 196 13.89 4.05 -11.19
C PRO A 196 14.19 3.56 -9.78
N VAL A 197 13.15 3.22 -8.99
CA VAL A 197 13.31 2.70 -7.64
C VAL A 197 14.00 1.35 -7.67
N ILE A 198 13.57 0.45 -8.55
CA ILE A 198 14.18 -0.88 -8.72
C ILE A 198 15.68 -0.73 -9.04
N TYR A 199 16.01 0.07 -10.05
CA TYR A 199 17.42 0.27 -10.45
C TYR A 199 18.26 0.91 -9.34
N ALA A 200 17.70 1.83 -8.55
CA ALA A 200 18.41 2.45 -7.44
C ALA A 200 18.81 1.43 -6.36
N PHE A 201 17.90 0.53 -5.98
CA PHE A 201 18.18 -0.52 -4.99
C PHE A 201 19.15 -1.58 -5.54
N GLU A 202 19.00 -1.99 -6.81
CA GLU A 202 19.94 -2.91 -7.46
C GLU A 202 21.35 -2.31 -7.58
N ALA A 203 21.46 -1.03 -7.98
CA ALA A 203 22.74 -0.34 -8.03
C ALA A 203 23.43 -0.28 -6.65
N LYS A 204 22.65 0.00 -5.60
CA LYS A 204 23.16 0.00 -4.22
C LYS A 204 23.65 -1.40 -3.81
N TYR A 205 22.95 -2.47 -4.18
CA TYR A 205 23.38 -3.84 -3.95
C TYR A 205 24.71 -4.14 -4.66
N TYR A 206 24.79 -3.86 -5.98
CA TYR A 206 26.02 -4.13 -6.75
C TYR A 206 27.22 -3.34 -6.21
N LEU A 207 26.98 -2.10 -5.75
CA LEU A 207 28.06 -1.28 -5.19
C LEU A 207 28.55 -1.79 -3.84
N LYS A 208 27.64 -2.14 -2.94
CA LYS A 208 27.99 -2.41 -1.52
C LYS A 208 28.29 -3.90 -1.25
N VAL A 209 27.58 -4.83 -1.91
CA VAL A 209 27.67 -6.27 -1.69
C VAL A 209 28.62 -6.91 -2.68
N GLU A 210 28.37 -6.76 -4.00
CA GLU A 210 29.22 -7.36 -5.03
C GLU A 210 30.49 -6.56 -5.29
N LYS A 211 30.52 -5.27 -4.90
CA LYS A 211 31.63 -4.32 -5.18
C LYS A 211 31.95 -4.21 -6.67
N ASP A 212 30.91 -4.40 -7.51
CA ASP A 212 31.01 -4.35 -8.97
C ASP A 212 30.61 -2.95 -9.48
N CYS A 213 31.62 -2.09 -9.66
CA CYS A 213 31.41 -0.74 -10.17
C CYS A 213 30.86 -0.74 -11.60
N LYS A 214 31.14 -1.75 -12.43
CA LYS A 214 30.65 -1.80 -13.82
C LYS A 214 29.15 -2.06 -13.84
N LYS A 215 28.68 -3.06 -13.09
CA LYS A 215 27.25 -3.33 -12.93
C LYS A 215 26.53 -2.13 -12.30
N THR A 216 27.11 -1.50 -11.29
CA THR A 216 26.56 -0.30 -10.66
C THR A 216 26.33 0.82 -11.67
N ILE A 217 27.37 1.19 -12.45
CA ILE A 217 27.27 2.24 -13.45
C ILE A 217 26.24 1.86 -14.53
N PHE A 218 26.28 0.64 -15.03
CA PHE A 218 25.32 0.16 -16.01
C PHE A 218 23.89 0.29 -15.53
N THR A 219 23.61 -0.13 -14.29
CA THR A 219 22.28 -0.01 -13.67
C THR A 219 21.85 1.44 -13.51
N LEU A 220 22.76 2.33 -13.10
CA LEU A 220 22.48 3.76 -12.94
C LEU A 220 22.21 4.48 -14.28
N LEU A 221 22.73 4.01 -15.41
CA LEU A 221 22.45 4.60 -16.72
C LEU A 221 20.98 4.44 -17.14
N PHE A 222 20.25 3.47 -16.58
CA PHE A 222 18.82 3.29 -16.79
C PHE A 222 17.95 4.10 -15.84
N LEU A 223 18.55 4.87 -14.91
CA LEU A 223 17.81 5.83 -14.10
C LEU A 223 17.45 7.03 -14.99
N PRO A 224 16.16 7.27 -15.31
CA PRO A 224 15.76 8.57 -15.80
C PRO A 224 16.17 9.61 -14.75
N SER A 225 16.44 10.85 -15.16
CA SER A 225 16.85 11.93 -14.28
C SER A 225 15.89 12.06 -13.09
N ILE A 226 16.22 11.40 -11.99
CA ILE A 226 15.45 11.46 -10.75
C ILE A 226 15.70 12.83 -10.14
N ASN A 227 14.63 13.56 -9.79
CA ASN A 227 14.71 14.80 -9.01
C ASN A 227 15.56 14.59 -7.76
N ASN A 228 16.34 15.63 -7.40
CA ASN A 228 17.31 15.59 -6.30
C ASN A 228 16.74 15.13 -4.94
N GLU A 229 15.44 15.33 -4.70
CA GLU A 229 14.76 14.89 -3.47
C GLU A 229 14.63 13.38 -3.35
N SER A 230 14.29 12.69 -4.44
CA SER A 230 14.23 11.21 -4.45
C SER A 230 15.62 10.58 -4.29
N ARG A 231 16.69 11.27 -4.73
CA ARG A 231 18.07 10.87 -4.45
C ARG A 231 18.37 10.95 -2.95
N ASN A 232 17.92 12.00 -2.28
CA ASN A 232 18.18 12.19 -0.84
C ASN A 232 17.48 11.13 0.02
N LEU A 233 16.29 10.67 -0.33
CA LEU A 233 15.60 9.58 0.37
C LEU A 233 16.31 8.23 0.24
N LEU A 234 16.94 7.98 -0.92
CA LEU A 234 17.63 6.71 -1.19
C LEU A 234 19.06 6.67 -0.65
N PHE A 235 19.73 7.81 -0.52
CA PHE A 235 21.17 7.87 -0.22
C PHE A 235 21.52 8.51 1.12
N ASN A 236 20.62 9.24 1.80
CA ASN A 236 20.93 9.99 3.03
C ASN A 236 20.77 9.21 4.36
N LYS A 237 20.60 7.88 4.36
CA LYS A 237 20.64 7.08 5.59
C LYS A 237 22.05 6.77 6.11
N GLU A 238 23.11 7.30 5.50
CA GLU A 238 24.49 7.00 5.90
C GLU A 238 25.04 7.94 7.01
N ASN A 239 24.27 8.93 7.49
CA ASN A 239 24.71 9.91 8.51
C ASN A 239 23.81 9.97 9.76
N ARG A 240 23.20 8.88 10.17
CA ARG A 240 22.61 8.79 11.52
C ARG A 240 22.91 7.46 12.16
#